data_11aecac3e12468d663580579d5e20e29
#
_entry.id   11aecac3e12468d663580579d5e20e29
#
_cell.length_a   1.000
_cell.length_b   1.000
_cell.length_c   1.000
_cell.angle_alpha   90.00
_cell.angle_beta   90.00
_cell.angle_gamma   90.00
#
_symmetry.space_group_name_H-M   'P 1'
#
loop_
_entity.id
_entity.type
_entity.pdbx_description
1 polymer ?
#
loop_
_entity_poly.entity_id
_entity_poly.type
_entity_poly.pdbx_seq_one_letter_code
_entity_poly.pdbx_strand_id
1 'polypeptide(L)'
;MPRDVMDQVFRHLFNSIDEGVIVTDPEGKIIFYNSEMAKLEELLSEHVVGKYLNEVYDAVTVESSEHLSVVLTREPVLEKHKTYFTNKGKEVTIIASTFPVIEDDEVVAVYSVCKDITKFKELLTKTMQLHDQIGLEGQENRSSNGTRYTFESIVYASPAMQNLVASAKKAAVADGFILVFGETGTGKELLVQAIHNHSARKNEPFVAINCAAIPETLLESILFGTAKGAFTGAVDSKGLFQQAGNGTLFLDELNCMSIALQAKILRVVQERMVRRVGGTMEIPVHCRVISSTNVDPWESVNNGSLRKDLFYRLAVMTLFIPPLKDRAEDIEALIHWFLNRYQKIYGLGEVQIAAELKDIFLRYLWPGNVRELEHIIESAMNMLDGRKVITVDHLPHYLRAKFLSQDGTFSEFYKKGSSTLSHVLREVEKQVLWEALKSHDWNITRAAESIGIARQNLQYRMKKLGMHNS
;
A
#
# COMPACT_ATOMS: atom_id res chain seq x y z
N MET A 1 -3.44 40.23 12.25
CA MET A 1 -3.00 39.55 13.48
C MET A 1 -1.67 40.18 13.89
N PRO A 2 -1.44 40.51 15.16
CA PRO A 2 -0.12 41.01 15.58
C PRO A 2 0.97 40.00 15.28
N ARG A 3 2.16 40.46 14.86
CA ARG A 3 3.29 39.60 14.47
C ARG A 3 3.71 38.66 15.61
N ASP A 4 3.71 39.17 16.85
CA ASP A 4 4.04 38.40 18.07
C ASP A 4 3.09 37.20 18.32
N VAL A 5 1.80 37.34 18.01
CA VAL A 5 0.81 36.24 18.15
C VAL A 5 1.06 35.15 17.10
N MET A 6 1.40 35.55 15.88
CA MET A 6 1.71 34.61 14.81
C MET A 6 2.98 33.82 15.13
N ASP A 7 4.03 34.47 15.64
CA ASP A 7 5.27 33.80 16.05
C ASP A 7 5.04 32.80 17.18
N GLN A 8 4.17 33.12 18.14
CA GLN A 8 3.77 32.16 19.19
C GLN A 8 3.01 30.98 18.62
N VAL A 9 2.07 31.20 17.72
CA VAL A 9 1.30 30.13 17.06
C VAL A 9 2.24 29.20 16.29
N PHE A 10 3.18 29.73 15.51
CA PHE A 10 4.15 28.92 14.78
C PHE A 10 5.05 28.10 15.72
N ARG A 11 5.56 28.69 16.81
CA ARG A 11 6.35 27.97 17.80
C ARG A 11 5.55 26.82 18.44
N HIS A 12 4.30 27.05 18.81
CA HIS A 12 3.44 25.99 19.35
C HIS A 12 3.16 24.89 18.33
N LEU A 13 2.88 25.26 17.09
CA LEU A 13 2.61 24.32 16.00
C LEU A 13 3.83 23.41 15.74
N PHE A 14 5.03 23.98 15.59
CA PHE A 14 6.26 23.21 15.39
C PHE A 14 6.67 22.36 16.59
N ASN A 15 6.28 22.73 17.81
CA ASN A 15 6.50 21.91 18.99
C ASN A 15 5.42 20.84 19.22
N SER A 16 4.32 20.85 18.46
CA SER A 16 3.23 19.87 18.56
C SER A 16 3.31 18.74 17.51
N ILE A 17 4.23 18.85 16.54
CA ILE A 17 4.46 17.79 15.55
C ILE A 17 5.47 16.77 16.08
N ASP A 18 5.31 15.51 15.70
CA ASP A 18 6.17 14.38 16.10
C ASP A 18 7.47 14.27 15.28
N GLU A 19 7.84 15.33 14.57
CA GLU A 19 9.03 15.40 13.72
C GLU A 19 9.98 16.47 14.25
N GLY A 20 11.28 16.16 14.20
CA GLY A 20 12.33 17.13 14.56
C GLY A 20 12.43 18.25 13.53
N VAL A 21 12.46 19.50 13.95
CA VAL A 21 12.64 20.66 13.07
C VAL A 21 13.83 21.49 13.54
N ILE A 22 14.74 21.75 12.60
CA ILE A 22 15.87 22.65 12.77
C ILE A 22 15.86 23.70 11.66
N VAL A 23 16.09 24.97 11.99
CA VAL A 23 16.21 26.07 11.05
C VAL A 23 17.51 26.81 11.27
N THR A 24 18.22 27.12 10.19
CA THR A 24 19.44 27.94 10.21
C THR A 24 19.29 29.19 9.36
N ASP A 25 20.13 30.18 9.66
CA ASP A 25 20.41 31.24 8.71
C ASP A 25 21.31 30.73 7.54
N PRO A 26 21.58 31.53 6.51
CA PRO A 26 22.43 31.13 5.37
C PRO A 26 23.88 30.82 5.77
N GLU A 27 24.39 31.37 6.89
CA GLU A 27 25.71 31.13 7.43
C GLU A 27 25.78 29.83 8.24
N GLY A 28 24.64 29.14 8.45
CA GLY A 28 24.56 27.89 9.20
C GLY A 28 24.41 28.05 10.70
N LYS A 29 24.02 29.25 11.19
CA LYS A 29 23.68 29.49 12.59
C LYS A 29 22.27 29.07 12.89
N ILE A 30 22.08 28.28 13.93
CA ILE A 30 20.78 27.71 14.30
C ILE A 30 19.89 28.80 14.91
N ILE A 31 18.76 29.09 14.26
CA ILE A 31 17.80 30.12 14.70
C ILE A 31 16.52 29.51 15.30
N PHE A 32 16.24 28.24 15.00
CA PHE A 32 15.10 27.51 15.59
C PHE A 32 15.44 26.02 15.73
N TYR A 33 14.94 25.41 16.81
CA TYR A 33 15.15 24.02 17.15
C TYR A 33 13.97 23.55 18.02
N ASN A 34 13.10 22.66 17.51
CA ASN A 34 11.89 22.29 18.22
C ASN A 34 12.13 21.26 19.34
N SER A 35 11.09 21.04 20.15
CA SER A 35 11.15 20.11 21.28
C SER A 35 11.38 18.66 20.86
N GLU A 36 10.91 18.26 19.68
CA GLU A 36 11.08 16.89 19.19
C GLU A 36 12.52 16.64 18.73
N MET A 37 13.14 17.61 18.03
CA MET A 37 14.56 17.53 17.70
C MET A 37 15.43 17.51 18.96
N ALA A 38 15.04 18.29 19.99
CA ALA A 38 15.72 18.30 21.29
C ALA A 38 15.68 16.93 22.00
N LYS A 39 14.55 16.24 21.96
CA LYS A 39 14.42 14.88 22.49
C LYS A 39 15.20 13.86 21.66
N LEU A 40 15.14 13.97 20.33
CA LEU A 40 15.82 13.07 19.40
C LEU A 40 17.34 13.06 19.65
N GLU A 41 17.94 14.25 19.76
CA GLU A 41 19.39 14.43 19.94
C GLU A 41 19.84 14.51 21.39
N GLU A 42 18.88 14.48 22.34
CA GLU A 42 19.15 14.63 23.79
C GLU A 42 19.87 15.94 24.15
N LEU A 43 19.60 17.00 23.37
CA LEU A 43 20.12 18.35 23.57
C LEU A 43 19.01 19.27 24.07
N LEU A 44 19.37 20.31 24.81
CA LEU A 44 18.43 21.37 25.18
C LEU A 44 18.43 22.46 24.11
N SER A 45 17.25 22.86 23.63
CA SER A 45 17.10 23.90 22.60
C SER A 45 17.83 25.18 22.96
N GLU A 46 17.85 25.55 24.25
CA GLU A 46 18.57 26.72 24.79
C GLU A 46 20.08 26.65 24.60
N HIS A 47 20.65 25.44 24.53
CA HIS A 47 22.08 25.21 24.33
C HIS A 47 22.48 25.13 22.85
N VAL A 48 21.53 25.04 21.96
CA VAL A 48 21.72 24.80 20.50
C VAL A 48 21.43 26.07 19.72
N VAL A 49 20.32 26.75 20.02
CA VAL A 49 19.92 27.98 19.31
C VAL A 49 20.96 29.08 19.51
N GLY A 50 21.38 29.69 18.42
CA GLY A 50 22.39 30.75 18.40
C GLY A 50 23.80 30.24 18.14
N LYS A 51 24.05 28.93 18.10
CA LYS A 51 25.33 28.32 17.70
C LYS A 51 25.37 27.97 16.24
N TYR A 52 26.56 27.81 15.69
CA TYR A 52 26.74 27.29 14.34
C TYR A 52 26.65 25.75 14.31
N LEU A 53 26.24 25.18 13.15
CA LEU A 53 26.13 23.74 12.97
C LEU A 53 27.42 22.98 13.34
N ASN A 54 28.57 23.51 12.99
CA ASN A 54 29.89 22.93 13.30
C ASN A 54 30.27 23.00 14.78
N GLU A 55 29.63 23.86 15.58
CA GLU A 55 29.83 23.93 17.03
C GLU A 55 28.95 22.90 17.78
N VAL A 56 27.89 22.47 17.16
CA VAL A 56 26.94 21.50 17.75
C VAL A 56 27.23 20.07 17.29
N TYR A 57 27.72 19.92 16.06
CA TYR A 57 27.95 18.60 15.41
C TYR A 57 29.43 18.49 15.00
N ASP A 58 30.20 17.71 15.72
CA ASP A 58 31.66 17.57 15.56
C ASP A 58 32.16 17.13 14.18
N ALA A 59 31.28 16.50 13.37
CA ALA A 59 31.64 15.96 12.05
C ALA A 59 31.12 16.80 10.86
N VAL A 60 30.50 17.96 11.12
CA VAL A 60 29.92 18.79 10.05
C VAL A 60 30.98 19.76 9.51
N THR A 61 31.52 19.44 8.34
CA THR A 61 32.30 20.35 7.50
C THR A 61 31.37 21.10 6.54
N VAL A 62 31.85 22.20 5.95
CA VAL A 62 31.10 22.96 4.94
C VAL A 62 30.66 22.06 3.78
N GLU A 63 31.47 21.07 3.38
CA GLU A 63 31.21 20.14 2.30
C GLU A 63 30.23 19.03 2.68
N SER A 64 30.08 18.70 3.96
CA SER A 64 29.19 17.64 4.46
C SER A 64 27.83 18.17 4.97
N SER A 65 27.69 19.49 5.13
CA SER A 65 26.46 20.12 5.61
C SER A 65 25.41 20.25 4.50
N GLU A 66 24.26 19.62 4.68
CA GLU A 66 23.14 19.78 3.74
C GLU A 66 22.56 21.20 3.78
N HIS A 67 22.50 21.84 4.94
CA HIS A 67 22.05 23.22 5.04
C HIS A 67 22.91 24.14 4.17
N LEU A 68 24.23 24.03 4.28
CA LEU A 68 25.13 24.83 3.45
C LEU A 68 25.09 24.43 1.97
N SER A 69 24.92 23.14 1.68
CA SER A 69 24.70 22.68 0.30
C SER A 69 23.45 23.28 -0.31
N VAL A 70 22.33 23.30 0.44
CA VAL A 70 21.03 23.89 -0.01
C VAL A 70 21.15 25.40 -0.20
N VAL A 71 21.92 26.11 0.62
CA VAL A 71 22.22 27.54 0.39
C VAL A 71 22.91 27.75 -0.95
N LEU A 72 23.89 26.91 -1.29
CA LEU A 72 24.68 27.03 -2.52
C LEU A 72 23.89 26.62 -3.78
N THR A 73 23.13 25.51 -3.69
CA THR A 73 22.42 24.95 -4.85
C THR A 73 21.05 25.56 -5.06
N ARG A 74 20.45 26.13 -4.00
CA ARG A 74 19.04 26.60 -3.97
C ARG A 74 18.00 25.51 -4.23
N GLU A 75 18.44 24.25 -4.27
CA GLU A 75 17.57 23.09 -4.49
C GLU A 75 17.33 22.35 -3.18
N PRO A 76 16.09 21.84 -2.93
CA PRO A 76 15.81 21.05 -1.75
C PRO A 76 16.50 19.68 -1.82
N VAL A 77 16.96 19.18 -0.67
CA VAL A 77 17.42 17.81 -0.50
C VAL A 77 16.30 17.02 0.19
N LEU A 78 15.75 16.01 -0.51
CA LEU A 78 14.60 15.26 -0.04
C LEU A 78 15.01 13.88 0.50
N GLU A 79 14.33 13.47 1.58
CA GLU A 79 14.36 12.10 2.14
C GLU A 79 15.76 11.50 2.31
N LYS A 80 16.72 12.30 2.71
CA LYS A 80 18.07 11.82 2.94
C LYS A 80 18.16 11.08 4.27
N HIS A 81 18.66 9.86 4.22
CA HIS A 81 18.87 9.03 5.39
C HIS A 81 20.19 9.37 6.06
N LYS A 82 20.13 9.57 7.37
CA LYS A 82 21.30 9.83 8.22
C LYS A 82 21.28 8.93 9.43
N THR A 83 22.43 8.37 9.75
CA THR A 83 22.69 7.72 11.04
C THR A 83 23.88 8.39 11.66
N TYR A 84 23.73 8.88 12.89
CA TYR A 84 24.80 9.54 13.64
C TYR A 84 24.67 9.24 15.13
N PHE A 85 25.71 9.53 15.88
CA PHE A 85 25.71 9.41 17.33
C PHE A 85 25.46 10.77 17.97
N THR A 86 24.57 10.78 18.96
CA THR A 86 24.39 11.96 19.81
C THR A 86 25.63 12.17 20.68
N ASN A 87 25.78 13.35 21.26
CA ASN A 87 26.88 13.66 22.19
C ASN A 87 26.94 12.74 23.42
N LYS A 88 25.87 11.99 23.70
CA LYS A 88 25.80 10.97 24.75
C LYS A 88 26.07 9.54 24.24
N GLY A 89 26.42 9.39 22.96
CA GLY A 89 26.74 8.10 22.36
C GLY A 89 25.55 7.27 21.94
N LYS A 90 24.31 7.84 21.91
CA LYS A 90 23.11 7.18 21.38
C LYS A 90 23.13 7.23 19.87
N GLU A 91 22.97 6.08 19.22
CA GLU A 91 22.76 6.00 17.78
C GLU A 91 21.35 6.47 17.42
N VAL A 92 21.25 7.40 16.49
CA VAL A 92 20.00 7.95 15.97
C VAL A 92 19.98 7.78 14.46
N THR A 93 18.88 7.23 13.93
CA THR A 93 18.66 7.13 12.50
C THR A 93 17.44 7.96 12.12
N ILE A 94 17.64 8.92 11.22
CA ILE A 94 16.60 9.84 10.75
C ILE A 94 16.47 9.79 9.23
N ILE A 95 15.28 10.17 8.76
CA ILE A 95 15.04 10.63 7.39
C ILE A 95 14.89 12.14 7.48
N ALA A 96 15.74 12.88 6.79
CA ALA A 96 15.72 14.34 6.78
C ALA A 96 15.41 14.88 5.39
N SER A 97 14.52 15.87 5.32
CA SER A 97 14.31 16.68 4.12
C SER A 97 14.66 18.12 4.45
N THR A 98 15.51 18.73 3.62
CA THR A 98 16.08 20.07 3.85
C THR A 98 15.65 21.01 2.71
N PHE A 99 15.11 22.16 3.06
CA PHE A 99 14.49 23.11 2.13
C PHE A 99 15.07 24.51 2.31
N PRO A 100 15.30 25.29 1.21
CA PRO A 100 15.60 26.70 1.30
C PRO A 100 14.32 27.53 1.51
N VAL A 101 14.42 28.62 2.22
CA VAL A 101 13.46 29.72 2.22
C VAL A 101 14.08 30.84 1.39
N ILE A 102 13.43 31.19 0.27
CA ILE A 102 13.95 32.16 -0.70
C ILE A 102 13.06 33.40 -0.66
N GLU A 103 13.68 34.57 -0.50
CA GLU A 103 13.04 35.87 -0.58
C GLU A 103 13.93 36.77 -1.47
N ASP A 104 13.33 37.50 -2.42
CA ASP A 104 14.02 38.34 -3.39
C ASP A 104 15.20 37.67 -4.12
N ASP A 105 15.03 36.40 -4.49
CA ASP A 105 16.03 35.54 -5.15
C ASP A 105 17.30 35.23 -4.29
N GLU A 106 17.22 35.46 -2.98
CA GLU A 106 18.27 35.08 -2.02
C GLU A 106 17.73 34.08 -1.00
N VAL A 107 18.59 33.14 -0.57
CA VAL A 107 18.23 32.21 0.51
C VAL A 107 18.35 32.96 1.83
N VAL A 108 17.22 33.15 2.52
CA VAL A 108 17.15 33.86 3.81
C VAL A 108 17.18 32.93 5.02
N ALA A 109 16.81 31.67 4.82
CA ALA A 109 16.91 30.61 5.83
C ALA A 109 16.91 29.23 5.18
N VAL A 110 17.34 28.22 5.93
CA VAL A 110 17.21 26.79 5.54
C VAL A 110 16.60 26.03 6.70
N TYR A 111 15.63 25.16 6.40
CA TYR A 111 15.05 24.31 7.43
C TYR A 111 15.10 22.84 7.04
N SER A 112 15.28 21.97 8.04
CA SER A 112 15.14 20.54 7.89
C SER A 112 14.00 20.01 8.73
N VAL A 113 13.25 19.06 8.15
CA VAL A 113 12.28 18.24 8.87
C VAL A 113 12.86 16.82 8.98
N CYS A 114 12.97 16.33 10.21
CA CYS A 114 13.67 15.09 10.55
C CYS A 114 12.70 14.11 11.21
N LYS A 115 12.54 12.94 10.63
CA LYS A 115 11.71 11.85 11.16
C LYS A 115 12.60 10.79 11.81
N ASP A 116 12.38 10.50 13.10
CA ASP A 116 13.10 9.42 13.80
C ASP A 116 12.58 8.04 13.33
N ILE A 117 13.49 7.23 12.80
CA ILE A 117 13.21 5.84 12.42
C ILE A 117 14.05 4.84 13.22
N THR A 118 14.72 5.28 14.30
CA THR A 118 15.62 4.45 15.10
C THR A 118 14.89 3.23 15.68
N LYS A 119 13.77 3.46 16.38
CA LYS A 119 12.95 2.37 16.94
C LYS A 119 12.40 1.43 15.87
N PHE A 120 11.99 1.95 14.73
CA PHE A 120 11.51 1.15 13.61
C PHE A 120 12.60 0.24 13.05
N LYS A 121 13.82 0.79 12.88
CA LYS A 121 15.00 0.02 12.46
C LYS A 121 15.38 -1.06 13.50
N GLU A 122 15.35 -0.75 14.78
CA GLU A 122 15.60 -1.71 15.86
C GLU A 122 14.56 -2.84 15.87
N LEU A 123 13.27 -2.50 15.77
CA LEU A 123 12.17 -3.47 15.70
C LEU A 123 12.30 -4.38 14.48
N LEU A 124 12.60 -3.84 13.31
CA LEU A 124 12.82 -4.64 12.11
C LEU A 124 14.02 -5.57 12.26
N THR A 125 15.13 -5.07 12.78
CA THR A 125 16.34 -5.89 13.04
C THR A 125 16.02 -7.01 14.04
N LYS A 126 15.29 -6.68 15.10
CA LYS A 126 14.87 -7.63 16.13
C LYS A 126 13.86 -8.66 15.59
N THR A 127 12.92 -8.22 14.74
CA THR A 127 11.97 -9.10 14.07
C THR A 127 12.69 -10.05 13.10
N MET A 128 13.71 -9.58 12.39
CA MET A 128 14.55 -10.42 11.54
C MET A 128 15.36 -11.44 12.34
N GLN A 129 15.98 -11.02 13.45
CA GLN A 129 16.70 -11.91 14.35
C GLN A 129 15.78 -12.94 15.00
N LEU A 130 14.56 -12.54 15.38
CA LEU A 130 13.53 -13.44 15.89
C LEU A 130 13.02 -14.38 14.78
N HIS A 131 12.92 -13.93 13.54
CA HIS A 131 12.59 -14.80 12.40
C HIS A 131 13.65 -15.87 12.17
N ASP A 132 14.93 -15.52 12.32
CA ASP A 132 16.04 -16.48 12.28
C ASP A 132 16.01 -17.47 13.47
N GLN A 133 15.50 -17.04 14.64
CA GLN A 133 15.36 -17.87 15.85
C GLN A 133 14.03 -18.64 15.91
N ILE A 134 12.91 -18.04 15.47
CA ILE A 134 11.56 -18.66 15.47
C ILE A 134 11.40 -19.69 14.34
N GLY A 135 12.31 -19.76 13.40
CA GLY A 135 12.41 -20.89 12.45
C GLY A 135 12.46 -22.27 13.15
N LEU A 136 12.59 -22.29 14.48
CA LEU A 136 12.69 -23.51 15.29
C LEU A 136 11.52 -23.76 16.27
N GLU A 137 10.64 -22.78 16.60
CA GLU A 137 9.69 -22.98 17.72
C GLU A 137 8.23 -22.58 17.52
N GLY A 138 7.78 -22.21 16.33
CA GLY A 138 6.40 -21.72 16.10
C GLY A 138 5.63 -22.47 15.03
N GLN A 139 5.44 -23.80 15.21
CA GLN A 139 4.71 -24.64 14.25
C GLN A 139 3.33 -25.02 14.77
N GLU A 140 2.27 -24.29 14.34
CA GLU A 140 0.95 -24.96 14.26
C GLU A 140 0.25 -24.80 12.89
N ASN A 141 0.71 -23.95 11.95
CA ASN A 141 0.08 -23.80 10.62
C ASN A 141 1.02 -23.40 9.47
N ARG A 142 2.35 -23.52 9.59
CA ARG A 142 3.28 -23.33 8.46
C ARG A 142 3.92 -24.65 8.09
N SER A 143 4.02 -24.94 6.78
CA SER A 143 4.91 -26.00 6.29
C SER A 143 6.36 -25.66 6.70
N SER A 144 7.21 -26.69 6.81
CA SER A 144 8.64 -26.54 7.19
C SER A 144 9.44 -25.57 6.30
N ASN A 145 8.91 -25.23 5.12
CA ASN A 145 9.52 -24.31 4.14
C ASN A 145 9.06 -22.86 4.25
N GLY A 146 8.19 -22.50 5.22
CA GLY A 146 7.67 -21.15 5.42
C GLY A 146 6.42 -20.77 4.62
N THR A 147 5.82 -21.70 3.84
CA THR A 147 4.59 -21.46 3.08
C THR A 147 3.34 -21.94 3.84
N ARG A 148 2.16 -21.48 3.39
CA ARG A 148 0.83 -21.87 3.91
C ARG A 148 -0.10 -22.43 2.84
N TYR A 149 0.15 -22.12 1.56
CA TYR A 149 -0.81 -22.34 0.48
C TYR A 149 -0.25 -23.26 -0.59
N THR A 150 -1.11 -24.12 -1.09
CA THR A 150 -0.87 -24.99 -2.25
C THR A 150 -1.89 -24.69 -3.35
N PHE A 151 -1.84 -25.33 -4.50
CA PHE A 151 -2.85 -25.16 -5.55
C PHE A 151 -4.25 -25.59 -5.11
N GLU A 152 -4.35 -26.51 -4.16
CA GLU A 152 -5.62 -26.95 -3.56
C GLU A 152 -6.24 -25.87 -2.67
N SER A 153 -5.44 -24.90 -2.22
CA SER A 153 -5.92 -23.76 -1.43
C SER A 153 -6.57 -22.68 -2.30
N ILE A 154 -6.41 -22.74 -3.63
CA ILE A 154 -6.96 -21.75 -4.56
C ILE A 154 -8.38 -22.16 -4.94
N VAL A 155 -9.36 -21.38 -4.50
CA VAL A 155 -10.77 -21.59 -4.82
C VAL A 155 -11.13 -20.86 -6.11
N TYR A 156 -11.62 -21.59 -7.09
CA TYR A 156 -12.02 -21.04 -8.39
C TYR A 156 -13.01 -21.97 -9.09
N ALA A 157 -13.82 -21.42 -9.98
CA ALA A 157 -14.75 -22.13 -10.88
C ALA A 157 -14.60 -21.66 -12.34
N SER A 158 -14.12 -20.41 -12.54
CA SER A 158 -14.04 -19.80 -13.87
C SER A 158 -13.00 -20.47 -14.77
N PRO A 159 -13.24 -20.54 -16.10
CA PRO A 159 -12.28 -21.04 -17.08
C PRO A 159 -10.97 -20.22 -17.09
N ALA A 160 -11.05 -18.92 -16.84
CA ALA A 160 -9.89 -18.04 -16.79
C ALA A 160 -8.92 -18.48 -15.70
N MET A 161 -9.41 -18.74 -14.49
CA MET A 161 -8.58 -19.23 -13.38
C MET A 161 -8.12 -20.68 -13.59
N GLN A 162 -8.93 -21.55 -14.22
CA GLN A 162 -8.48 -22.89 -14.58
C GLN A 162 -7.25 -22.86 -15.49
N ASN A 163 -7.27 -22.02 -16.52
CA ASN A 163 -6.17 -21.82 -17.46
C ASN A 163 -4.94 -21.24 -16.77
N LEU A 164 -5.15 -20.25 -15.87
CA LEU A 164 -4.07 -19.66 -15.08
C LEU A 164 -3.39 -20.71 -14.18
N VAL A 165 -4.17 -21.48 -13.43
CA VAL A 165 -3.64 -22.54 -12.54
C VAL A 165 -2.89 -23.61 -13.34
N ALA A 166 -3.41 -24.02 -14.50
CA ALA A 166 -2.72 -24.95 -15.38
C ALA A 166 -1.37 -24.40 -15.89
N SER A 167 -1.32 -23.10 -16.25
CA SER A 167 -0.10 -22.41 -16.66
C SER A 167 0.88 -22.26 -15.51
N ALA A 168 0.38 -21.94 -14.31
CA ALA A 168 1.18 -21.81 -13.10
C ALA A 168 1.82 -23.15 -12.68
N LYS A 169 1.11 -24.26 -12.80
CA LYS A 169 1.67 -25.61 -12.58
C LYS A 169 2.81 -25.93 -13.55
N LYS A 170 2.67 -25.57 -14.83
CA LYS A 170 3.77 -25.71 -15.81
C LYS A 170 4.95 -24.80 -15.45
N ALA A 171 4.67 -23.57 -15.06
CA ALA A 171 5.70 -22.61 -14.62
C ALA A 171 6.42 -23.07 -13.34
N ALA A 172 5.75 -23.77 -12.45
CA ALA A 172 6.33 -24.31 -11.22
C ALA A 172 7.44 -25.35 -11.48
N VAL A 173 7.27 -26.19 -12.49
CA VAL A 173 8.26 -27.20 -12.90
C VAL A 173 9.49 -26.59 -13.58
N ALA A 174 9.29 -25.49 -14.32
CA ALA A 174 10.40 -24.77 -14.94
C ALA A 174 11.14 -23.91 -13.89
N ASP A 175 12.48 -23.90 -13.92
CA ASP A 175 13.30 -23.12 -12.96
C ASP A 175 13.54 -21.67 -13.40
N GLY A 176 12.72 -21.14 -14.30
CA GLY A 176 12.79 -19.76 -14.80
C GLY A 176 12.21 -18.74 -13.82
N PHE A 177 12.52 -17.47 -14.07
CA PHE A 177 11.88 -16.34 -13.36
C PHE A 177 10.42 -16.24 -13.74
N ILE A 178 9.58 -15.81 -12.79
CA ILE A 178 8.15 -15.61 -13.00
C ILE A 178 7.77 -14.21 -12.55
N LEU A 179 7.00 -13.51 -13.38
CA LEU A 179 6.32 -12.28 -13.03
C LEU A 179 4.82 -12.55 -12.93
N VAL A 180 4.26 -12.36 -11.74
CA VAL A 180 2.80 -12.45 -11.50
C VAL A 180 2.23 -11.05 -11.44
N PHE A 181 1.20 -10.77 -12.23
CA PHE A 181 0.56 -9.46 -12.16
C PHE A 181 -0.97 -9.58 -12.07
N GLY A 182 -1.58 -8.58 -11.46
CA GLY A 182 -3.02 -8.50 -11.21
C GLY A 182 -3.32 -7.51 -10.09
N GLU A 183 -4.52 -7.00 -10.07
CA GLU A 183 -4.96 -6.01 -9.10
C GLU A 183 -4.70 -6.44 -7.64
N THR A 184 -4.68 -5.46 -6.73
CA THR A 184 -4.56 -5.74 -5.29
C THR A 184 -5.73 -6.62 -4.81
N GLY A 185 -5.43 -7.62 -3.96
CA GLY A 185 -6.45 -8.51 -3.40
C GLY A 185 -6.90 -9.66 -4.31
N THR A 186 -6.28 -9.87 -5.50
CA THR A 186 -6.61 -10.98 -6.42
C THR A 186 -6.07 -12.33 -5.99
N GLY A 187 -5.09 -12.39 -5.04
CA GLY A 187 -4.48 -13.63 -4.53
C GLY A 187 -3.09 -13.93 -5.10
N LYS A 188 -2.30 -12.92 -5.48
CA LYS A 188 -0.94 -13.08 -6.03
C LYS A 188 -0.03 -13.92 -5.12
N GLU A 189 -0.01 -13.63 -3.82
CA GLU A 189 0.81 -14.36 -2.86
C GLU A 189 0.40 -15.82 -2.75
N LEU A 190 -0.91 -16.13 -2.74
CA LEU A 190 -1.42 -17.50 -2.75
C LEU A 190 -0.87 -18.29 -3.94
N LEU A 191 -0.95 -17.70 -5.14
CA LEU A 191 -0.48 -18.33 -6.37
C LEU A 191 1.02 -18.58 -6.33
N VAL A 192 1.82 -17.61 -5.85
CA VAL A 192 3.28 -17.74 -5.76
C VAL A 192 3.70 -18.82 -4.76
N GLN A 193 3.06 -18.90 -3.60
CA GLN A 193 3.31 -19.97 -2.63
C GLN A 193 2.93 -21.35 -3.21
N ALA A 194 1.79 -21.44 -3.94
CA ALA A 194 1.39 -22.66 -4.61
C ALA A 194 2.39 -23.10 -5.70
N ILE A 195 2.95 -22.15 -6.46
CA ILE A 195 4.01 -22.39 -7.43
C ILE A 195 5.26 -22.96 -6.73
N HIS A 196 5.70 -22.34 -5.63
CA HIS A 196 6.84 -22.85 -4.87
C HIS A 196 6.61 -24.28 -4.38
N ASN A 197 5.47 -24.56 -3.77
CA ASN A 197 5.12 -25.89 -3.25
C ASN A 197 4.95 -26.97 -4.32
N HIS A 198 4.72 -26.58 -5.57
CA HIS A 198 4.64 -27.50 -6.70
C HIS A 198 5.98 -27.65 -7.47
N SER A 199 6.99 -26.88 -7.11
CA SER A 199 8.31 -26.87 -7.76
C SER A 199 9.25 -27.95 -7.18
N ALA A 200 10.39 -28.16 -7.85
CA ALA A 200 11.48 -28.97 -7.33
C ALA A 200 12.06 -28.43 -6.00
N ARG A 201 11.83 -27.14 -5.71
CA ARG A 201 12.34 -26.42 -4.52
C ARG A 201 11.36 -26.43 -3.33
N LYS A 202 10.31 -27.24 -3.37
CA LYS A 202 9.23 -27.27 -2.37
C LYS A 202 9.67 -27.51 -0.92
N ASN A 203 10.82 -28.13 -0.71
CA ASN A 203 11.38 -28.40 0.61
C ASN A 203 12.43 -27.35 1.04
N GLU A 204 12.76 -26.41 0.15
CA GLU A 204 13.71 -25.33 0.40
C GLU A 204 12.98 -24.08 0.95
N PRO A 205 13.70 -23.11 1.52
CA PRO A 205 13.07 -21.92 2.09
C PRO A 205 12.27 -21.10 1.06
N PHE A 206 11.08 -20.65 1.48
CA PHE A 206 10.32 -19.62 0.80
C PHE A 206 10.44 -18.31 1.57
N VAL A 207 11.11 -17.34 1.00
CA VAL A 207 11.34 -16.02 1.59
C VAL A 207 10.56 -14.98 0.79
N ALA A 208 9.67 -14.25 1.45
CA ALA A 208 8.82 -13.24 0.83
C ALA A 208 9.08 -11.86 1.44
N ILE A 209 9.05 -10.83 0.60
CA ILE A 209 9.12 -9.44 1.04
C ILE A 209 8.15 -8.58 0.22
N ASN A 210 7.38 -7.74 0.91
CA ASN A 210 6.58 -6.70 0.27
C ASN A 210 7.40 -5.42 0.18
N CYS A 211 7.71 -5.00 -1.05
CA CYS A 211 8.59 -3.87 -1.32
C CYS A 211 7.96 -2.51 -1.05
N ALA A 212 6.63 -2.42 -1.05
CA ALA A 212 5.90 -1.20 -0.72
C ALA A 212 5.83 -0.93 0.80
N ALA A 213 5.99 -1.98 1.63
CA ALA A 213 5.83 -1.86 3.08
C ALA A 213 7.10 -1.34 3.80
N ILE A 214 8.23 -1.26 3.09
CA ILE A 214 9.55 -1.01 3.70
C ILE A 214 10.20 0.21 3.05
N PRO A 215 10.73 1.16 3.84
CA PRO A 215 11.51 2.27 3.30
C PRO A 215 12.71 1.79 2.46
N GLU A 216 12.98 2.46 1.36
CA GLU A 216 13.95 2.04 0.34
C GLU A 216 15.34 1.69 0.89
N THR A 217 15.89 2.53 1.76
CA THR A 217 17.23 2.32 2.33
C THR A 217 17.31 1.08 3.23
N LEU A 218 16.22 0.77 3.92
CA LEU A 218 16.10 -0.46 4.69
C LEU A 218 15.90 -1.65 3.75
N LEU A 219 15.09 -1.50 2.71
CA LEU A 219 14.85 -2.53 1.72
C LEU A 219 16.15 -2.99 1.05
N GLU A 220 17.06 -2.06 0.73
CA GLU A 220 18.37 -2.38 0.19
C GLU A 220 19.19 -3.26 1.15
N SER A 221 19.30 -2.86 2.40
CA SER A 221 20.06 -3.61 3.42
C SER A 221 19.44 -4.98 3.70
N ILE A 222 18.12 -5.09 3.67
CA ILE A 222 17.39 -6.34 3.84
C ILE A 222 17.63 -7.30 2.67
N LEU A 223 17.53 -6.81 1.44
CA LEU A 223 17.68 -7.64 0.26
C LEU A 223 19.10 -8.17 0.08
N PHE A 224 20.10 -7.28 0.23
CA PHE A 224 21.48 -7.60 -0.09
C PHE A 224 22.33 -7.97 1.15
N GLY A 225 21.85 -7.63 2.35
CA GLY A 225 22.61 -7.75 3.59
C GLY A 225 23.57 -6.58 3.82
N THR A 226 24.19 -6.53 4.98
CA THR A 226 25.16 -5.50 5.38
C THR A 226 26.47 -6.12 5.78
N ALA A 227 27.59 -5.47 5.44
CA ALA A 227 28.90 -5.78 5.99
C ALA A 227 29.13 -4.91 7.24
N LYS A 228 29.94 -5.42 8.19
CA LYS A 228 30.35 -4.64 9.37
C LYS A 228 31.04 -3.35 8.92
N GLY A 229 30.56 -2.20 9.41
CA GLY A 229 31.12 -0.88 9.07
C GLY A 229 30.58 -0.27 7.75
N ALA A 230 29.57 -0.87 7.12
CA ALA A 230 28.90 -0.31 5.92
C ALA A 230 28.31 1.09 6.17
N PHE A 231 27.82 1.31 7.36
CA PHE A 231 27.38 2.58 7.94
C PHE A 231 27.53 2.48 9.46
N THR A 232 27.40 3.59 10.17
CA THR A 232 27.47 3.61 11.65
C THR A 232 26.45 2.65 12.25
N GLY A 233 26.93 1.71 13.10
CA GLY A 233 26.08 0.67 13.68
C GLY A 233 25.76 -0.53 12.78
N ALA A 234 26.31 -0.59 11.56
CA ALA A 234 26.11 -1.75 10.69
C ALA A 234 26.72 -3.03 11.28
N VAL A 235 25.87 -4.02 11.52
CA VAL A 235 26.26 -5.37 11.92
C VAL A 235 26.35 -6.23 10.67
N ASP A 236 27.25 -7.20 10.66
CA ASP A 236 27.32 -8.18 9.58
C ASP A 236 26.03 -9.01 9.53
N SER A 237 25.25 -8.88 8.45
CA SER A 237 23.99 -9.59 8.29
C SER A 237 23.82 -10.16 6.88
N LYS A 238 23.19 -11.34 6.81
CA LYS A 238 22.83 -11.95 5.53
C LYS A 238 21.59 -11.29 4.95
N GLY A 239 21.62 -10.95 3.66
CA GLY A 239 20.44 -10.47 2.94
C GLY A 239 19.49 -11.59 2.53
N LEU A 240 18.26 -11.22 2.12
CA LEU A 240 17.22 -12.19 1.71
C LEU A 240 17.66 -13.05 0.52
N PHE A 241 18.44 -12.54 -0.42
CA PHE A 241 19.04 -13.34 -1.50
C PHE A 241 19.90 -14.49 -0.97
N GLN A 242 20.59 -14.30 0.16
CA GLN A 242 21.39 -15.34 0.80
C GLN A 242 20.51 -16.25 1.67
N GLN A 243 19.55 -15.71 2.40
CA GLN A 243 18.64 -16.46 3.28
C GLN A 243 17.76 -17.42 2.49
N ALA A 244 17.32 -17.03 1.28
CA ALA A 244 16.55 -17.89 0.40
C ALA A 244 17.33 -19.12 -0.10
N GLY A 245 18.66 -19.14 0.02
CA GLY A 245 19.49 -20.31 -0.30
C GLY A 245 19.20 -20.90 -1.68
N ASN A 246 18.83 -22.19 -1.73
CA ASN A 246 18.37 -22.87 -2.94
C ASN A 246 16.85 -22.75 -3.16
N GLY A 247 16.14 -22.06 -2.28
CA GLY A 247 14.69 -21.90 -2.29
C GLY A 247 14.18 -20.86 -3.26
N THR A 248 13.16 -20.12 -2.83
CA THR A 248 12.50 -19.08 -3.63
C THR A 248 12.49 -17.76 -2.87
N LEU A 249 12.91 -16.68 -3.53
CA LEU A 249 12.72 -15.31 -3.07
C LEU A 249 11.54 -14.70 -3.83
N PHE A 250 10.53 -14.27 -3.09
CA PHE A 250 9.36 -13.57 -3.63
C PHE A 250 9.45 -12.08 -3.36
N LEU A 251 9.46 -11.28 -4.43
CA LEU A 251 9.47 -9.82 -4.41
C LEU A 251 8.06 -9.31 -4.75
N ASP A 252 7.27 -8.99 -3.73
CA ASP A 252 5.92 -8.46 -3.93
C ASP A 252 5.95 -6.95 -4.18
N GLU A 253 5.11 -6.46 -5.10
CA GLU A 253 5.01 -5.06 -5.52
C GLU A 253 6.34 -4.45 -6.01
N LEU A 254 7.00 -5.14 -6.94
CA LEU A 254 8.29 -4.75 -7.53
C LEU A 254 8.31 -3.31 -8.08
N ASN A 255 7.18 -2.85 -8.63
CA ASN A 255 7.00 -1.50 -9.18
C ASN A 255 7.09 -0.37 -8.13
N CYS A 256 7.04 -0.69 -6.84
CA CYS A 256 7.21 0.28 -5.75
C CYS A 256 8.67 0.55 -5.40
N MET A 257 9.61 -0.21 -5.96
CA MET A 257 11.04 0.02 -5.75
C MET A 257 11.55 1.19 -6.59
N SER A 258 12.51 1.95 -6.06
CA SER A 258 13.20 2.97 -6.85
C SER A 258 13.98 2.37 -8.03
N ILE A 259 14.19 3.17 -9.04
CA ILE A 259 14.95 2.79 -10.22
C ILE A 259 16.39 2.40 -9.89
N ALA A 260 16.99 3.01 -8.86
CA ALA A 260 18.33 2.68 -8.36
C ALA A 260 18.37 1.27 -7.76
N LEU A 261 17.39 0.91 -6.94
CA LEU A 261 17.30 -0.42 -6.33
C LEU A 261 17.00 -1.50 -7.39
N GLN A 262 16.13 -1.20 -8.35
CA GLN A 262 15.84 -2.08 -9.48
C GLN A 262 17.11 -2.40 -10.30
N ALA A 263 18.01 -1.42 -10.50
CA ALA A 263 19.30 -1.65 -11.18
C ALA A 263 20.21 -2.63 -10.41
N LYS A 264 20.21 -2.55 -9.07
CA LYS A 264 20.97 -3.50 -8.23
C LYS A 264 20.40 -4.91 -8.32
N ILE A 265 19.05 -5.05 -8.29
CA ILE A 265 18.38 -6.35 -8.46
C ILE A 265 18.68 -6.94 -9.83
N LEU A 266 18.63 -6.12 -10.90
CA LEU A 266 18.98 -6.57 -12.25
C LEU A 266 20.37 -7.20 -12.29
N ARG A 267 21.34 -6.55 -11.65
CA ARG A 267 22.71 -7.06 -11.56
C ARG A 267 22.76 -8.42 -10.86
N VAL A 268 22.08 -8.59 -9.72
CA VAL A 268 22.02 -9.86 -9.01
C VAL A 268 21.37 -10.96 -9.85
N VAL A 269 20.29 -10.64 -10.56
CA VAL A 269 19.57 -11.60 -11.42
C VAL A 269 20.40 -12.00 -12.65
N GLN A 270 21.22 -11.10 -13.17
CA GLN A 270 22.09 -11.36 -14.34
C GLN A 270 23.35 -12.14 -13.96
N GLU A 271 24.06 -11.66 -12.94
CA GLU A 271 25.37 -12.17 -12.54
C GLU A 271 25.27 -13.39 -11.60
N ARG A 272 24.08 -13.60 -10.97
CA ARG A 272 23.87 -14.61 -9.93
C ARG A 272 24.81 -14.43 -8.73
N MET A 273 25.21 -13.19 -8.49
CA MET A 273 26.08 -12.79 -7.39
C MET A 273 25.44 -11.62 -6.64
N VAL A 274 25.58 -11.61 -5.33
CA VAL A 274 25.16 -10.50 -4.47
C VAL A 274 26.36 -9.94 -3.72
N ARG A 275 26.39 -8.61 -3.58
CA ARG A 275 27.36 -7.92 -2.74
C ARG A 275 26.61 -7.24 -1.61
N ARG A 276 27.06 -7.44 -0.37
CA ARG A 276 26.49 -6.76 0.80
C ARG A 276 26.72 -5.26 0.75
N VAL A 277 25.83 -4.50 1.29
CA VAL A 277 25.99 -3.05 1.43
C VAL A 277 27.27 -2.77 2.23
N GLY A 278 28.15 -1.90 1.72
CA GLY A 278 29.46 -1.62 2.31
C GLY A 278 30.51 -2.73 2.19
N GLY A 279 30.16 -3.88 1.59
CA GLY A 279 31.06 -4.99 1.40
C GLY A 279 31.67 -5.01 -0.01
N THR A 280 32.82 -5.68 -0.16
CA THR A 280 33.52 -5.88 -1.45
C THR A 280 33.39 -7.31 -1.97
N MET A 281 33.02 -8.27 -1.11
CA MET A 281 32.93 -9.68 -1.46
C MET A 281 31.66 -9.97 -2.24
N GLU A 282 31.79 -10.70 -3.34
CA GLU A 282 30.67 -11.25 -4.11
C GLU A 282 30.31 -12.64 -3.60
N ILE A 283 29.00 -12.86 -3.40
CA ILE A 283 28.45 -14.08 -2.82
C ILE A 283 27.49 -14.69 -3.83
N PRO A 284 27.60 -15.98 -4.15
CA PRO A 284 26.73 -16.61 -5.14
C PRO A 284 25.28 -16.68 -4.66
N VAL A 285 24.33 -16.49 -5.60
CA VAL A 285 22.87 -16.54 -5.39
C VAL A 285 22.28 -17.69 -6.18
N HIS A 286 21.69 -18.65 -5.47
CA HIS A 286 21.10 -19.86 -6.04
C HIS A 286 19.56 -19.85 -6.02
N CYS A 287 18.95 -18.93 -5.30
CA CYS A 287 17.49 -18.87 -5.18
C CYS A 287 16.81 -18.57 -6.52
N ARG A 288 15.61 -19.11 -6.66
CA ARG A 288 14.68 -18.72 -7.71
C ARG A 288 14.03 -17.40 -7.30
N VAL A 289 13.90 -16.46 -8.22
CA VAL A 289 13.19 -15.19 -7.98
C VAL A 289 11.83 -15.26 -8.66
N ILE A 290 10.78 -14.98 -7.89
CA ILE A 290 9.42 -14.72 -8.37
C ILE A 290 9.08 -13.29 -7.96
N SER A 291 8.52 -12.51 -8.85
CA SER A 291 8.14 -11.13 -8.58
C SER A 291 6.66 -10.90 -8.87
N SER A 292 6.08 -9.88 -8.21
CA SER A 292 4.72 -9.46 -8.52
C SER A 292 4.61 -7.95 -8.75
N THR A 293 3.53 -7.56 -9.42
CA THR A 293 3.09 -6.17 -9.55
C THR A 293 1.57 -6.09 -9.49
N ASN A 294 1.05 -5.00 -8.93
CA ASN A 294 -0.39 -4.71 -8.86
C ASN A 294 -0.90 -3.89 -10.06
N VAL A 295 0.00 -3.44 -10.92
CA VAL A 295 -0.25 -2.67 -12.15
C VAL A 295 0.22 -3.49 -13.35
N ASP A 296 -0.33 -3.20 -14.54
CA ASP A 296 0.16 -3.79 -15.78
C ASP A 296 1.67 -3.49 -15.95
N PRO A 297 2.51 -4.53 -16.13
CA PRO A 297 3.95 -4.34 -16.26
C PRO A 297 4.35 -3.45 -17.44
N TRP A 298 3.61 -3.47 -18.55
CA TRP A 298 3.87 -2.59 -19.70
C TRP A 298 3.55 -1.13 -19.40
N GLU A 299 2.48 -0.88 -18.66
CA GLU A 299 2.15 0.46 -18.17
C GLU A 299 3.26 0.98 -17.24
N SER A 300 3.76 0.12 -16.34
CA SER A 300 4.87 0.44 -15.45
C SER A 300 6.18 0.73 -16.18
N VAL A 301 6.45 0.04 -17.28
CA VAL A 301 7.62 0.32 -18.14
C VAL A 301 7.44 1.65 -18.88
N ASN A 302 6.24 1.94 -19.41
CA ASN A 302 5.98 3.14 -20.18
C ASN A 302 6.00 4.42 -19.33
N ASN A 303 5.53 4.36 -18.08
CA ASN A 303 5.56 5.49 -17.14
C ASN A 303 6.89 5.62 -16.37
N GLY A 304 7.84 4.70 -16.61
CA GLY A 304 9.17 4.72 -16.02
C GLY A 304 9.27 4.23 -14.58
N SER A 305 8.20 3.68 -13.99
CA SER A 305 8.22 3.09 -12.65
C SER A 305 8.88 1.70 -12.61
N LEU A 306 8.98 1.02 -13.75
CA LEU A 306 9.69 -0.25 -13.92
C LEU A 306 10.73 -0.14 -15.06
N ARG A 307 11.98 -0.51 -14.77
CA ARG A 307 13.05 -0.56 -15.79
C ARG A 307 12.74 -1.63 -16.82
N LYS A 308 12.85 -1.25 -18.08
CA LYS A 308 12.62 -2.15 -19.23
C LYS A 308 13.54 -3.37 -19.24
N ASP A 309 14.81 -3.17 -18.89
CA ASP A 309 15.82 -4.25 -18.84
C ASP A 309 15.53 -5.26 -17.72
N LEU A 310 15.11 -4.79 -16.53
CA LEU A 310 14.69 -5.64 -15.42
C LEU A 310 13.43 -6.42 -15.78
N PHE A 311 12.44 -5.76 -16.37
CA PHE A 311 11.20 -6.40 -16.82
C PHE A 311 11.49 -7.59 -17.72
N TYR A 312 12.26 -7.42 -18.81
CA TYR A 312 12.58 -8.54 -19.73
C TYR A 312 13.36 -9.66 -19.05
N ARG A 313 14.13 -9.37 -18.01
CA ARG A 313 14.89 -10.40 -17.30
C ARG A 313 14.03 -11.20 -16.33
N LEU A 314 13.05 -10.56 -15.66
CA LEU A 314 12.16 -11.21 -14.71
C LEU A 314 10.91 -11.82 -15.38
N ALA A 315 10.46 -11.28 -16.49
CA ALA A 315 9.26 -11.70 -17.20
C ALA A 315 9.52 -12.84 -18.21
N VAL A 316 10.35 -13.83 -17.84
CA VAL A 316 10.54 -15.06 -18.65
C VAL A 316 9.23 -15.81 -18.79
N MET A 317 8.47 -15.89 -17.70
CA MET A 317 7.09 -16.35 -17.69
C MET A 317 6.23 -15.28 -17.00
N THR A 318 5.13 -14.90 -17.64
CA THR A 318 4.16 -13.95 -17.08
C THR A 318 2.86 -14.66 -16.78
N LEU A 319 2.32 -14.42 -15.57
CA LEU A 319 1.04 -14.97 -15.12
C LEU A 319 0.12 -13.82 -14.72
N PHE A 320 -1.01 -13.69 -15.41
CA PHE A 320 -2.02 -12.67 -15.13
C PHE A 320 -3.16 -13.26 -14.31
N ILE A 321 -3.41 -12.67 -13.13
CA ILE A 321 -4.59 -13.00 -12.33
C ILE A 321 -5.70 -12.02 -12.66
N PRO A 322 -6.79 -12.47 -13.30
CA PRO A 322 -7.88 -11.58 -13.64
C PRO A 322 -8.55 -11.00 -12.39
N PRO A 323 -9.01 -9.74 -12.43
CA PRO A 323 -9.78 -9.16 -11.33
C PRO A 323 -11.11 -9.93 -11.14
N LEU A 324 -11.66 -9.87 -9.92
CA LEU A 324 -12.82 -10.68 -9.53
C LEU A 324 -14.07 -10.36 -10.38
N LYS A 325 -14.21 -9.10 -10.82
CA LYS A 325 -15.30 -8.67 -11.73
C LYS A 325 -15.33 -9.42 -13.08
N ASP A 326 -14.17 -9.92 -13.54
CA ASP A 326 -14.03 -10.61 -14.84
C ASP A 326 -14.11 -12.15 -14.70
N ARG A 327 -14.43 -12.64 -13.47
CA ARG A 327 -14.57 -14.08 -13.14
C ARG A 327 -15.75 -14.31 -12.20
N ALA A 328 -16.95 -13.97 -12.69
CA ALA A 328 -18.18 -14.01 -11.91
C ALA A 328 -18.49 -15.40 -11.31
N GLU A 329 -18.12 -16.48 -11.99
CA GLU A 329 -18.32 -17.86 -11.52
C GLU A 329 -17.51 -18.13 -10.23
N ASP A 330 -16.38 -17.46 -10.05
CA ASP A 330 -15.56 -17.59 -8.84
C ASP A 330 -16.21 -16.92 -7.63
N ILE A 331 -17.04 -15.89 -7.82
CA ILE A 331 -17.72 -15.18 -6.72
C ILE A 331 -18.58 -16.14 -5.92
N GLU A 332 -19.39 -16.97 -6.59
CA GLU A 332 -20.23 -17.96 -5.90
C GLU A 332 -19.40 -19.00 -5.15
N ALA A 333 -18.36 -19.54 -5.79
CA ALA A 333 -17.47 -20.52 -5.19
C ALA A 333 -16.76 -19.95 -3.94
N LEU A 334 -16.28 -18.71 -4.03
CA LEU A 334 -15.62 -18.00 -2.93
C LEU A 334 -16.59 -17.70 -1.79
N ILE A 335 -17.83 -17.26 -2.09
CA ILE A 335 -18.87 -17.05 -1.07
C ILE A 335 -19.10 -18.33 -0.27
N HIS A 336 -19.34 -19.44 -0.94
CA HIS A 336 -19.56 -20.73 -0.27
C HIS A 336 -18.35 -21.16 0.56
N TRP A 337 -17.14 -20.93 0.05
CA TRP A 337 -15.92 -21.28 0.76
C TRP A 337 -15.73 -20.43 2.03
N PHE A 338 -15.94 -19.10 1.93
CA PHE A 338 -15.81 -18.19 3.08
C PHE A 338 -16.89 -18.45 4.13
N LEU A 339 -18.14 -18.66 3.73
CA LEU A 339 -19.21 -19.04 4.65
C LEU A 339 -18.86 -20.30 5.43
N ASN A 340 -18.45 -21.36 4.75
CA ASN A 340 -18.08 -22.62 5.38
C ASN A 340 -16.88 -22.47 6.34
N ARG A 341 -15.92 -21.64 5.99
CA ARG A 341 -14.76 -21.35 6.83
C ARG A 341 -15.16 -20.61 8.10
N TYR A 342 -15.91 -19.54 7.99
CA TYR A 342 -16.30 -18.72 9.15
C TYR A 342 -17.37 -19.40 10.00
N GLN A 343 -18.25 -20.21 9.46
CA GLN A 343 -19.14 -21.08 10.23
C GLN A 343 -18.37 -21.99 11.19
N LYS A 344 -17.28 -22.59 10.72
CA LYS A 344 -16.39 -23.42 11.55
C LYS A 344 -15.66 -22.60 12.61
N ILE A 345 -15.13 -21.44 12.24
CA ILE A 345 -14.38 -20.56 13.15
C ILE A 345 -15.27 -20.04 14.29
N TYR A 346 -16.49 -19.61 13.97
CA TYR A 346 -17.41 -19.00 14.95
C TYR A 346 -18.34 -20.04 15.60
N GLY A 347 -18.26 -21.31 15.25
CA GLY A 347 -19.14 -22.36 15.79
C GLY A 347 -20.60 -22.17 15.40
N LEU A 348 -20.88 -21.48 14.28
CA LEU A 348 -22.24 -21.22 13.80
C LEU A 348 -22.77 -22.43 13.01
N GLY A 349 -24.09 -22.62 13.06
CA GLY A 349 -24.77 -23.54 12.16
C GLY A 349 -24.71 -23.07 10.71
N GLU A 350 -25.47 -23.77 9.84
CA GLU A 350 -25.55 -23.41 8.44
C GLU A 350 -26.07 -21.95 8.26
N VAL A 351 -25.27 -21.13 7.57
CA VAL A 351 -25.59 -19.73 7.24
C VAL A 351 -25.62 -19.59 5.74
N GLN A 352 -26.61 -18.88 5.23
CA GLN A 352 -26.85 -18.64 3.80
C GLN A 352 -26.83 -17.14 3.51
N ILE A 353 -26.63 -16.78 2.24
CA ILE A 353 -26.76 -15.39 1.75
C ILE A 353 -28.14 -15.27 1.09
N ALA A 354 -28.85 -14.18 1.38
CA ALA A 354 -30.12 -13.86 0.70
C ALA A 354 -29.91 -13.71 -0.82
N ALA A 355 -30.87 -14.15 -1.62
CA ALA A 355 -30.78 -14.11 -3.08
C ALA A 355 -30.51 -12.71 -3.62
N GLU A 356 -31.18 -11.69 -3.05
CA GLU A 356 -31.00 -10.27 -3.41
C GLU A 356 -29.54 -9.81 -3.20
N LEU A 357 -28.93 -10.20 -2.06
CA LEU A 357 -27.54 -9.85 -1.77
C LEU A 357 -26.56 -10.59 -2.70
N LYS A 358 -26.87 -11.83 -3.05
CA LYS A 358 -26.10 -12.60 -4.03
C LYS A 358 -26.09 -11.93 -5.40
N ASP A 359 -27.24 -11.44 -5.86
CA ASP A 359 -27.35 -10.71 -7.12
C ASP A 359 -26.56 -9.41 -7.11
N ILE A 360 -26.55 -8.70 -5.98
CA ILE A 360 -25.72 -7.51 -5.79
C ILE A 360 -24.23 -7.88 -5.89
N PHE A 361 -23.79 -8.95 -5.23
CA PHE A 361 -22.40 -9.40 -5.26
C PHE A 361 -21.92 -9.77 -6.66
N LEU A 362 -22.78 -10.36 -7.49
CA LEU A 362 -22.48 -10.72 -8.87
C LEU A 362 -22.31 -9.50 -9.80
N ARG A 363 -22.95 -8.37 -9.48
CA ARG A 363 -22.88 -7.13 -10.28
C ARG A 363 -21.84 -6.14 -9.77
N TYR A 364 -21.33 -6.33 -8.57
CA TYR A 364 -20.40 -5.39 -7.96
C TYR A 364 -19.00 -5.50 -8.60
N LEU A 365 -18.29 -4.37 -8.70
CA LEU A 365 -17.01 -4.27 -9.42
C LEU A 365 -15.80 -4.82 -8.61
N TRP A 366 -15.96 -5.07 -7.33
CA TRP A 366 -14.94 -5.63 -6.43
C TRP A 366 -13.58 -4.93 -6.53
N PRO A 367 -13.45 -3.62 -6.23
CA PRO A 367 -12.18 -2.91 -6.32
C PRO A 367 -11.08 -3.48 -5.42
N GLY A 368 -11.45 -4.13 -4.29
CA GLY A 368 -10.54 -4.87 -3.42
C GLY A 368 -10.50 -6.38 -3.70
N ASN A 369 -11.12 -6.84 -4.81
CA ASN A 369 -11.13 -8.21 -5.28
C ASN A 369 -11.54 -9.24 -4.20
N VAL A 370 -10.83 -10.37 -4.10
CA VAL A 370 -11.13 -11.46 -3.16
C VAL A 370 -10.97 -11.02 -1.71
N ARG A 371 -10.01 -10.13 -1.43
CA ARG A 371 -9.81 -9.61 -0.06
C ARG A 371 -11.01 -8.79 0.42
N GLU A 372 -11.59 -7.97 -0.45
CA GLU A 372 -12.81 -7.22 -0.12
C GLU A 372 -14.00 -8.15 0.10
N LEU A 373 -14.19 -9.15 -0.75
CA LEU A 373 -15.25 -10.17 -0.60
C LEU A 373 -15.11 -10.92 0.74
N GLU A 374 -13.90 -11.36 1.08
CA GLU A 374 -13.61 -12.04 2.34
C GLU A 374 -13.99 -11.16 3.54
N HIS A 375 -13.52 -9.91 3.59
CA HIS A 375 -13.82 -8.98 4.69
C HIS A 375 -15.30 -8.67 4.82
N ILE A 376 -16.02 -8.55 3.69
CA ILE A 376 -17.47 -8.31 3.70
C ILE A 376 -18.21 -9.50 4.30
N ILE A 377 -17.87 -10.72 3.89
CA ILE A 377 -18.51 -11.93 4.43
C ILE A 377 -18.19 -12.09 5.92
N GLU A 378 -16.92 -11.91 6.31
CA GLU A 378 -16.49 -11.98 7.71
C GLU A 378 -17.24 -10.97 8.58
N SER A 379 -17.31 -9.71 8.14
CA SER A 379 -18.05 -8.65 8.85
C SER A 379 -19.54 -8.99 8.97
N ALA A 380 -20.16 -9.49 7.90
CA ALA A 380 -21.57 -9.86 7.90
C ALA A 380 -21.85 -11.06 8.85
N MET A 381 -20.94 -12.04 8.90
CA MET A 381 -21.04 -13.17 9.82
C MET A 381 -20.99 -12.72 11.28
N ASN A 382 -20.17 -11.74 11.62
CA ASN A 382 -20.08 -11.17 12.97
C ASN A 382 -21.33 -10.37 13.38
N MET A 383 -22.13 -9.91 12.41
CA MET A 383 -23.36 -9.12 12.65
C MET A 383 -24.65 -9.94 12.62
N LEU A 384 -24.59 -11.26 12.56
CA LEU A 384 -25.75 -12.13 12.33
C LEU A 384 -26.75 -12.21 13.50
N ASP A 385 -26.36 -11.84 14.73
CA ASP A 385 -27.23 -11.85 15.95
C ASP A 385 -28.10 -13.12 16.07
N GLY A 386 -27.55 -14.30 15.75
CA GLY A 386 -28.26 -15.58 15.80
C GLY A 386 -29.14 -15.88 14.59
N ARG A 387 -29.22 -15.01 13.60
CA ARG A 387 -29.89 -15.27 12.32
C ARG A 387 -29.07 -16.21 11.44
N LYS A 388 -29.73 -16.94 10.53
CA LYS A 388 -29.06 -17.89 9.64
C LYS A 388 -28.92 -17.40 8.19
N VAL A 389 -29.38 -16.18 7.91
CA VAL A 389 -29.35 -15.61 6.56
C VAL A 389 -28.72 -14.21 6.59
N ILE A 390 -27.64 -14.04 5.84
CA ILE A 390 -27.00 -12.75 5.62
C ILE A 390 -27.84 -11.96 4.60
N THR A 391 -28.24 -10.76 5.00
CA THR A 391 -28.95 -9.78 4.16
C THR A 391 -28.12 -8.50 4.03
N VAL A 392 -28.58 -7.54 3.24
CA VAL A 392 -27.95 -6.22 3.10
C VAL A 392 -27.81 -5.51 4.48
N ASP A 393 -28.72 -5.78 5.41
CA ASP A 393 -28.69 -5.17 6.76
C ASP A 393 -27.50 -5.62 7.62
N HIS A 394 -26.88 -6.75 7.32
CA HIS A 394 -25.69 -7.24 8.01
C HIS A 394 -24.38 -6.68 7.44
N LEU A 395 -24.46 -5.90 6.35
CA LEU A 395 -23.27 -5.28 5.76
C LEU A 395 -22.88 -3.99 6.50
N PRO A 396 -21.60 -3.61 6.51
CA PRO A 396 -21.15 -2.31 7.01
C PRO A 396 -21.89 -1.14 6.34
N HIS A 397 -22.22 -0.09 7.11
CA HIS A 397 -23.05 1.02 6.64
C HIS A 397 -22.54 1.68 5.34
N TYR A 398 -21.23 1.85 5.19
CA TYR A 398 -20.64 2.45 3.98
C TYR A 398 -20.86 1.59 2.71
N LEU A 399 -20.95 0.27 2.87
CA LEU A 399 -21.23 -0.66 1.76
C LEU A 399 -22.71 -0.70 1.43
N ARG A 400 -23.60 -0.64 2.46
CA ARG A 400 -25.04 -0.56 2.20
C ARG A 400 -25.38 0.63 1.31
N ALA A 401 -24.85 1.80 1.64
CA ALA A 401 -25.06 3.00 0.83
C ALA A 401 -24.52 2.82 -0.59
N LYS A 402 -23.37 2.17 -0.75
CA LYS A 402 -22.73 1.92 -2.05
C LYS A 402 -23.49 0.89 -2.89
N PHE A 403 -24.02 -0.16 -2.27
CA PHE A 403 -24.80 -1.19 -2.97
C PHE A 403 -26.21 -0.71 -3.31
N LEU A 404 -26.87 0.02 -2.40
CA LEU A 404 -28.19 0.60 -2.66
C LEU A 404 -28.13 1.74 -3.69
N SER A 405 -27.00 2.44 -3.82
CA SER A 405 -26.80 3.46 -4.87
C SER A 405 -26.44 2.88 -6.24
N GLN A 406 -26.10 1.60 -6.33
CA GLN A 406 -25.82 0.90 -7.59
C GLN A 406 -27.08 0.32 -8.26
N ASP A 407 -28.26 0.38 -7.63
CA ASP A 407 -29.52 0.16 -8.34
C ASP A 407 -29.76 1.32 -9.34
N GLY A 408 -28.95 1.29 -10.37
CA GLY A 408 -29.35 1.64 -11.74
C GLY A 408 -29.42 3.12 -12.12
N THR A 409 -29.14 4.14 -11.29
CA THR A 409 -29.49 5.50 -11.73
C THR A 409 -28.36 6.51 -11.87
N PHE A 410 -27.36 6.49 -11.01
CA PHE A 410 -26.28 7.49 -11.11
C PHE A 410 -25.10 7.07 -11.99
N SER A 411 -24.77 5.77 -12.05
CA SER A 411 -23.60 5.27 -12.79
C SER A 411 -23.81 5.25 -14.32
N GLU A 412 -25.04 5.02 -14.80
CA GLU A 412 -25.33 5.05 -16.25
C GLU A 412 -25.26 6.46 -16.84
N PHE A 413 -25.64 7.49 -16.06
CA PHE A 413 -25.59 8.89 -16.53
C PHE A 413 -24.15 9.43 -16.64
N TYR A 414 -23.22 8.91 -15.84
CA TYR A 414 -21.81 9.38 -15.84
C TYR A 414 -20.93 8.67 -16.89
N LYS A 415 -21.29 7.46 -17.34
CA LYS A 415 -20.53 6.69 -18.35
C LYS A 415 -20.69 7.16 -19.79
N LYS A 416 -21.68 8.00 -20.08
CA LYS A 416 -21.83 8.63 -21.41
C LYS A 416 -21.13 9.99 -21.41
N GLY A 417 -19.86 10.01 -21.72
CA GLY A 417 -18.97 11.19 -21.77
C GLY A 417 -19.37 12.33 -22.73
N SER A 418 -20.67 12.61 -22.92
CA SER A 418 -21.19 13.70 -23.73
C SER A 418 -22.38 14.43 -23.09
N SER A 419 -22.76 14.16 -21.84
CA SER A 419 -23.93 14.79 -21.23
C SER A 419 -23.54 16.05 -20.45
N THR A 420 -24.14 17.21 -20.77
CA THR A 420 -23.98 18.45 -20.00
C THR A 420 -24.59 18.29 -18.61
N LEU A 421 -24.07 19.01 -17.60
CA LEU A 421 -24.60 19.03 -16.23
C LEU A 421 -26.13 19.24 -16.21
N SER A 422 -26.65 20.11 -17.09
CA SER A 422 -28.08 20.39 -17.21
C SER A 422 -28.88 19.17 -17.67
N HIS A 423 -28.31 18.31 -18.50
CA HIS A 423 -28.98 17.07 -18.95
C HIS A 423 -29.02 16.05 -17.80
N VAL A 424 -27.92 15.87 -17.08
CA VAL A 424 -27.84 14.96 -15.94
C VAL A 424 -28.82 15.37 -14.84
N LEU A 425 -28.87 16.67 -14.48
CA LEU A 425 -29.80 17.19 -13.48
C LEU A 425 -31.26 16.98 -13.89
N ARG A 426 -31.57 17.13 -15.16
CA ARG A 426 -32.93 16.93 -15.70
C ARG A 426 -33.37 15.48 -15.59
N GLU A 427 -32.51 14.53 -15.89
CA GLU A 427 -32.83 13.09 -15.80
C GLU A 427 -32.98 12.65 -14.35
N VAL A 428 -32.11 13.10 -13.44
CA VAL A 428 -32.23 12.85 -11.99
C VAL A 428 -33.54 13.43 -11.44
N GLU A 429 -33.86 14.67 -11.81
CA GLU A 429 -35.12 15.30 -11.43
C GLU A 429 -36.33 14.47 -11.89
N LYS A 430 -36.33 14.05 -13.16
CA LYS A 430 -37.40 13.21 -13.73
C LYS A 430 -37.58 11.91 -12.96
N GLN A 431 -36.51 11.28 -12.57
CA GLN A 431 -36.56 10.01 -11.84
C GLN A 431 -37.09 10.18 -10.42
N VAL A 432 -36.59 11.16 -9.65
CA VAL A 432 -37.09 11.45 -8.31
C VAL A 432 -38.60 11.73 -8.33
N LEU A 433 -39.05 12.52 -9.29
CA LEU A 433 -40.47 12.82 -9.45
C LEU A 433 -41.29 11.57 -9.85
N TRP A 434 -40.74 10.72 -10.70
CA TRP A 434 -41.38 9.46 -11.12
C TRP A 434 -41.55 8.49 -9.95
N GLU A 435 -40.51 8.29 -9.15
CA GLU A 435 -40.57 7.42 -7.97
C GLU A 435 -41.56 7.93 -6.93
N ALA A 436 -41.58 9.22 -6.66
CA ALA A 436 -42.53 9.83 -5.76
C ALA A 436 -43.97 9.69 -6.24
N LEU A 437 -44.23 9.84 -7.52
CA LEU A 437 -45.58 9.67 -8.12
C LEU A 437 -45.99 8.21 -8.08
N LYS A 438 -45.09 7.28 -8.40
CA LYS A 438 -45.35 5.84 -8.41
C LYS A 438 -45.64 5.30 -7.00
N SER A 439 -44.87 5.71 -6.00
CA SER A 439 -45.05 5.26 -4.62
C SER A 439 -46.33 5.80 -3.96
N HIS A 440 -46.96 6.81 -4.54
CA HIS A 440 -48.22 7.39 -4.07
C HIS A 440 -49.38 7.26 -5.08
N ASP A 441 -49.38 6.20 -5.90
CA ASP A 441 -50.42 5.90 -6.89
C ASP A 441 -50.84 7.13 -7.75
N TRP A 442 -49.85 7.91 -8.20
CA TRP A 442 -50.01 9.15 -8.98
C TRP A 442 -50.80 10.25 -8.29
N ASN A 443 -50.94 10.18 -6.95
CA ASN A 443 -51.51 11.25 -6.16
C ASN A 443 -50.54 12.41 -6.00
N ILE A 444 -50.69 13.45 -6.83
CA ILE A 444 -49.79 14.59 -6.92
C ILE A 444 -49.60 15.31 -5.56
N THR A 445 -50.63 15.37 -4.73
CA THR A 445 -50.57 16.06 -3.42
C THR A 445 -49.63 15.29 -2.49
N ARG A 446 -49.87 13.98 -2.32
CA ARG A 446 -49.06 13.11 -1.46
C ARG A 446 -47.61 12.97 -1.98
N ALA A 447 -47.44 12.84 -3.30
CA ALA A 447 -46.11 12.78 -3.92
C ALA A 447 -45.33 14.10 -3.73
N ALA A 448 -45.96 15.26 -3.81
CA ALA A 448 -45.34 16.55 -3.54
C ALA A 448 -44.90 16.70 -2.06
N GLU A 449 -45.74 16.28 -1.14
CA GLU A 449 -45.46 16.27 0.30
C GLU A 449 -44.29 15.35 0.64
N SER A 450 -44.23 14.14 0.03
CA SER A 450 -43.15 13.16 0.30
C SER A 450 -41.75 13.64 -0.13
N ILE A 451 -41.67 14.50 -1.13
CA ILE A 451 -40.40 15.09 -1.62
C ILE A 451 -40.19 16.55 -1.18
N GLY A 452 -41.04 17.07 -0.26
CA GLY A 452 -40.88 18.37 0.36
C GLY A 452 -41.10 19.58 -0.58
N ILE A 453 -41.91 19.44 -1.65
CA ILE A 453 -42.22 20.54 -2.57
C ILE A 453 -43.72 20.87 -2.62
N ALA A 454 -44.06 22.10 -3.01
CA ALA A 454 -45.46 22.48 -3.17
C ALA A 454 -46.08 21.73 -4.37
N ARG A 455 -47.38 21.34 -4.22
CA ARG A 455 -48.17 20.65 -5.28
C ARG A 455 -48.06 21.36 -6.63
N GLN A 456 -48.18 22.67 -6.66
CA GLN A 456 -48.07 23.48 -7.89
C GLN A 456 -46.69 23.37 -8.55
N ASN A 457 -45.64 23.27 -7.73
CA ASN A 457 -44.28 23.13 -8.20
C ASN A 457 -44.05 21.75 -8.83
N LEU A 458 -44.61 20.70 -8.22
CA LEU A 458 -44.58 19.34 -8.79
C LEU A 458 -45.30 19.31 -10.16
N GLN A 459 -46.51 19.86 -10.24
CA GLN A 459 -47.25 19.95 -11.52
C GLN A 459 -46.51 20.72 -12.62
N TYR A 460 -45.87 21.81 -12.27
CA TYR A 460 -45.05 22.60 -13.20
C TYR A 460 -43.87 21.77 -13.72
N ARG A 461 -43.12 21.08 -12.81
CA ARG A 461 -41.98 20.25 -13.16
C ARG A 461 -42.40 19.05 -14.02
N MET A 462 -43.50 18.37 -13.68
CA MET A 462 -44.09 17.30 -14.50
C MET A 462 -44.35 17.75 -15.94
N LYS A 463 -45.03 18.90 -16.11
CA LYS A 463 -45.31 19.48 -17.45
C LYS A 463 -44.01 19.80 -18.20
N LYS A 464 -43.01 20.40 -17.54
CA LYS A 464 -41.71 20.75 -18.13
C LYS A 464 -40.90 19.51 -18.55
N LEU A 465 -41.05 18.38 -17.86
CA LEU A 465 -40.36 17.14 -18.12
C LEU A 465 -41.15 16.17 -19.01
N GLY A 466 -42.37 16.55 -19.46
CA GLY A 466 -43.22 15.72 -20.32
C GLY A 466 -43.76 14.48 -19.62
N MET A 467 -43.97 14.50 -18.32
CA MET A 467 -44.49 13.38 -17.54
C MET A 467 -46.01 13.45 -17.46
N HIS A 468 -46.70 12.47 -18.09
CA HIS A 468 -48.15 12.33 -18.07
C HIS A 468 -48.51 10.96 -17.49
N ASN A 469 -49.68 10.91 -16.82
CA ASN A 469 -50.29 9.66 -16.41
C ASN A 469 -50.85 9.01 -17.71
N SER A 470 -50.33 7.90 -18.15
CA SER A 470 -50.87 7.12 -19.29
C SER A 470 -52.00 6.24 -18.81
#